data_4065b680fae4a74631f7a5d189c7b735
#
_entry.id   4065b680fae4a74631f7a5d189c7b735
#
_cell.length_a   1.000
_cell.length_b   1.000
_cell.length_c   1.000
_cell.angle_alpha   90.00
_cell.angle_beta   90.00
_cell.angle_gamma   90.00
#
_symmetry.space_group_name_H-M   'P 1'
#
loop_
_entity.id
_entity.type
_entity.pdbx_description
1 polymer ?
#
loop_
_entity_poly.entity_id
_entity_poly.type
_entity_poly.pdbx_seq_one_letter_code
_entity_poly.pdbx_strand_id
1 'polypeptide(L)'
;MTSIFSSDQIRSQLSVHRIFGMASAAILYLVCLSGTVVVFHNELLRLEQPEVEETFELPAQYHAKIINEYLQRIAPQREALPETVYLVMPTQDLPRPHVTDGIDEWYLDAQGEFLQQPDTPWTEMITGLHTHLHLPHVLGSAIIGLTGVLMTALIFSGVVAHPTIFKDAFRLRRQAADRLQATDWHNRLSVWGLPFHLMIGITGAFMGISTVLVGVLAALYFDNNQEQAIAAVYGDDPVVESRSGSVDYPTALANLEQHAPAAEPIYLALHRPGQTDQLLEIAARLPDRLTYSEIYRFDADGQLINHQGLADGPIGRQVAYSTYRLHFGNFASLQVKVLYAMMGIALSMVCVYGVNIWLSRKKVQGPLRQIWQGWVWGLPAVMLLCLILSWLPASWLPLNLTATFWLLLLLVTAGSALIHRQEH
;
A
#
# COMPACT_ATOMS: atom_id res chain seq x y z
N MET A 1 23.47 -34.39 6.92
CA MET A 1 22.02 -34.19 6.78
C MET A 1 21.67 -34.55 5.34
N THR A 2 20.98 -35.62 5.11
CA THR A 2 20.42 -35.99 3.81
C THR A 2 19.42 -34.93 3.41
N SER A 3 19.58 -34.37 2.22
CA SER A 3 18.63 -33.37 1.66
C SER A 3 17.24 -34.03 1.59
N ILE A 4 16.20 -33.33 2.08
CA ILE A 4 14.80 -33.73 1.97
C ILE A 4 14.37 -33.81 0.49
N PHE A 5 15.05 -33.06 -0.39
CA PHE A 5 14.75 -32.96 -1.81
C PHE A 5 15.78 -33.74 -2.66
N SER A 6 15.31 -34.36 -3.75
CA SER A 6 16.18 -35.03 -4.72
C SER A 6 17.02 -34.01 -5.53
N SER A 7 18.14 -34.49 -6.10
CA SER A 7 18.99 -33.61 -6.95
C SER A 7 18.24 -33.00 -8.13
N ASP A 8 17.28 -33.75 -8.70
CA ASP A 8 16.49 -33.27 -9.84
C ASP A 8 15.46 -32.21 -9.42
N GLN A 9 14.85 -32.36 -8.24
CA GLN A 9 13.98 -31.34 -7.65
C GLN A 9 14.77 -30.06 -7.40
N ILE A 10 15.95 -30.14 -6.80
CA ILE A 10 16.81 -28.96 -6.55
C ILE A 10 17.18 -28.26 -7.85
N ARG A 11 17.57 -28.99 -8.90
CA ARG A 11 17.89 -28.42 -10.22
C ARG A 11 16.69 -27.74 -10.88
N SER A 12 15.52 -28.39 -10.82
CA SER A 12 14.26 -27.83 -11.32
C SER A 12 13.92 -26.51 -10.63
N GLN A 13 13.93 -26.50 -9.29
CA GLN A 13 13.63 -25.30 -8.51
C GLN A 13 14.63 -24.16 -8.75
N LEU A 14 15.91 -24.47 -8.91
CA LEU A 14 16.92 -23.48 -9.30
C LEU A 14 16.64 -22.89 -10.70
N SER A 15 16.15 -23.70 -11.63
CA SER A 15 15.78 -23.21 -12.97
C SER A 15 14.56 -22.31 -12.90
N VAL A 16 13.51 -22.70 -12.17
CA VAL A 16 12.29 -21.92 -11.91
C VAL A 16 12.66 -20.57 -11.27
N HIS A 17 13.40 -20.60 -10.16
CA HIS A 17 13.85 -19.40 -9.45
C HIS A 17 14.60 -18.43 -10.38
N ARG A 18 15.51 -18.94 -11.22
CA ARG A 18 16.27 -18.15 -12.17
C ARG A 18 15.39 -17.52 -13.25
N ILE A 19 14.49 -18.29 -13.86
CA ILE A 19 13.64 -17.81 -14.97
C ILE A 19 12.68 -16.74 -14.45
N PHE A 20 11.92 -17.03 -13.42
CA PHE A 20 10.97 -16.08 -12.86
C PHE A 20 11.66 -14.89 -12.21
N GLY A 21 12.80 -15.12 -11.52
CA GLY A 21 13.59 -14.03 -10.95
C GLY A 21 14.09 -13.04 -12.01
N MET A 22 14.58 -13.54 -13.14
CA MET A 22 15.03 -12.67 -14.22
C MET A 22 13.87 -11.96 -14.93
N ALA A 23 12.73 -12.65 -15.13
CA ALA A 23 11.57 -12.06 -15.78
C ALA A 23 10.91 -10.94 -14.95
N SER A 24 10.94 -11.04 -13.63
CA SER A 24 10.28 -10.09 -12.71
C SER A 24 11.21 -9.10 -12.04
N ALA A 25 12.54 -9.24 -12.15
CA ALA A 25 13.51 -8.50 -11.36
C ALA A 25 13.37 -6.97 -11.43
N ALA A 26 13.11 -6.42 -12.62
CA ALA A 26 12.99 -4.97 -12.80
C ALA A 26 11.75 -4.41 -12.10
N ILE A 27 10.60 -5.09 -12.25
CA ILE A 27 9.34 -4.70 -11.59
C ILE A 27 9.46 -4.94 -10.08
N LEU A 28 9.98 -6.09 -9.65
CA LEU A 28 10.20 -6.37 -8.22
C LEU A 28 11.07 -5.31 -7.57
N TYR A 29 12.19 -4.93 -8.20
CA TYR A 29 13.06 -3.89 -7.67
C TYR A 29 12.32 -2.55 -7.53
N LEU A 30 11.57 -2.15 -8.58
CA LEU A 30 10.80 -0.91 -8.58
C LEU A 30 9.73 -0.91 -7.47
N VAL A 31 8.95 -1.99 -7.38
CA VAL A 31 7.88 -2.12 -6.36
C VAL A 31 8.46 -2.18 -4.96
N CYS A 32 9.54 -2.92 -4.73
CA CYS A 32 10.18 -2.99 -3.41
C CYS A 32 10.77 -1.64 -2.98
N LEU A 33 11.41 -0.90 -3.90
CA LEU A 33 12.00 0.39 -3.58
C LEU A 33 10.93 1.45 -3.33
N SER A 34 9.91 1.55 -4.20
CA SER A 34 8.80 2.49 -3.99
C SER A 34 8.03 2.17 -2.71
N GLY A 35 7.74 0.89 -2.43
CA GLY A 35 7.10 0.47 -1.18
C GLY A 35 7.92 0.80 0.06
N THR A 36 9.25 0.75 -0.03
CA THR A 36 10.14 1.19 1.06
C THR A 36 9.95 2.67 1.41
N VAL A 37 9.66 3.49 0.42
CA VAL A 37 9.38 4.93 0.60
C VAL A 37 7.95 5.15 1.11
N VAL A 38 6.96 4.48 0.52
CA VAL A 38 5.54 4.63 0.84
C VAL A 38 5.18 4.16 2.27
N VAL A 39 6.04 3.38 2.91
CA VAL A 39 5.90 3.08 4.36
C VAL A 39 5.79 4.35 5.22
N PHE A 40 6.35 5.47 4.75
CA PHE A 40 6.28 6.79 5.40
C PHE A 40 5.20 7.70 4.79
N HIS A 41 4.17 7.14 4.18
CA HIS A 41 3.14 7.90 3.45
C HIS A 41 2.61 9.12 4.24
N ASN A 42 2.21 8.92 5.48
CA ASN A 42 1.65 10.00 6.31
C ASN A 42 2.70 11.08 6.64
N GLU A 43 3.94 10.68 6.88
CA GLU A 43 5.05 11.60 7.11
C GLU A 43 5.39 12.37 5.83
N LEU A 44 5.23 11.77 4.66
CA LEU A 44 5.46 12.42 3.38
C LEU A 44 4.38 13.44 3.04
N LEU A 45 3.10 13.13 3.31
CA LEU A 45 2.01 14.12 3.19
C LEU A 45 2.29 15.38 4.04
N ARG A 46 2.79 15.16 5.25
CA ARG A 46 3.15 16.27 6.16
C ARG A 46 4.39 17.04 5.68
N LEU A 47 5.32 16.37 5.04
CA LEU A 47 6.54 16.97 4.47
C LEU A 47 6.24 17.87 3.27
N GLU A 48 5.32 17.47 2.39
CA GLU A 48 4.98 18.24 1.19
C GLU A 48 4.09 19.46 1.50
N GLN A 49 3.27 19.39 2.55
CA GLN A 49 2.40 20.49 2.98
C GLN A 49 2.63 20.83 4.46
N PRO A 50 3.79 21.38 4.82
CA PRO A 50 4.12 21.70 6.22
C PRO A 50 3.29 22.86 6.81
N GLU A 51 2.62 23.65 5.96
CA GLU A 51 1.77 24.77 6.35
C GLU A 51 0.38 24.35 6.80
N VAL A 52 -0.05 23.10 6.54
CA VAL A 52 -1.36 22.60 6.99
C VAL A 52 -1.34 22.45 8.50
N GLU A 53 -2.31 23.10 9.16
CA GLU A 53 -2.48 23.01 10.60
C GLU A 53 -2.69 21.56 11.04
N GLU A 54 -2.02 21.16 12.11
CA GLU A 54 -2.15 19.83 12.71
C GLU A 54 -2.98 19.92 13.99
N THR A 55 -4.02 19.06 14.08
CA THR A 55 -4.83 18.91 15.27
C THR A 55 -5.06 17.43 15.56
N PHE A 56 -5.09 17.08 16.85
CA PHE A 56 -5.38 15.71 17.32
C PHE A 56 -6.83 15.55 17.76
N GLU A 57 -7.62 16.61 17.71
CA GLU A 57 -9.00 16.60 18.18
C GLU A 57 -9.93 17.17 17.10
N LEU A 58 -11.05 16.53 16.90
CA LEU A 58 -12.17 17.02 16.11
C LEU A 58 -13.47 16.74 16.88
N PRO A 59 -13.98 17.73 17.65
CA PRO A 59 -15.14 17.52 18.50
C PRO A 59 -16.41 17.15 17.73
N ALA A 60 -17.18 16.19 18.27
CA ALA A 60 -18.37 15.62 17.63
C ALA A 60 -19.44 16.65 17.25
N GLN A 61 -19.52 17.76 17.97
CA GLN A 61 -20.47 18.85 17.71
C GLN A 61 -20.29 19.50 16.33
N TYR A 62 -19.11 19.36 15.70
CA TYR A 62 -18.82 19.92 14.38
C TYR A 62 -19.10 18.95 13.24
N HIS A 63 -19.24 17.65 13.50
CA HIS A 63 -19.32 16.62 12.43
C HIS A 63 -20.49 16.86 11.48
N ALA A 64 -21.69 17.16 12.01
CA ALA A 64 -22.86 17.44 11.18
C ALA A 64 -22.65 18.69 10.30
N LYS A 65 -22.04 19.75 10.84
CA LYS A 65 -21.70 20.96 10.11
C LYS A 65 -20.72 20.63 8.96
N ILE A 66 -19.65 19.91 9.25
CA ILE A 66 -18.62 19.54 8.28
C ILE A 66 -19.23 18.75 7.10
N ILE A 67 -19.98 17.70 7.40
CA ILE A 67 -20.60 16.86 6.36
C ILE A 67 -21.57 17.68 5.49
N ASN A 68 -22.42 18.49 6.12
CA ASN A 68 -23.37 19.32 5.39
C ASN A 68 -22.67 20.40 4.52
N GLU A 69 -21.64 21.03 5.04
CA GLU A 69 -20.85 22.02 4.30
C GLU A 69 -20.09 21.36 3.13
N TYR A 70 -19.52 20.19 3.35
CA TYR A 70 -18.86 19.41 2.30
C TYR A 70 -19.84 19.08 1.17
N LEU A 71 -21.01 18.55 1.48
CA LEU A 71 -22.04 18.24 0.49
C LEU A 71 -22.49 19.47 -0.30
N GLN A 72 -22.63 20.62 0.39
CA GLN A 72 -22.97 21.88 -0.29
C GLN A 72 -21.85 22.38 -1.23
N ARG A 73 -20.58 22.16 -0.87
CA ARG A 73 -19.42 22.54 -1.70
C ARG A 73 -19.32 21.73 -2.98
N ILE A 74 -19.58 20.44 -2.92
CA ILE A 74 -19.44 19.54 -4.07
C ILE A 74 -20.71 19.48 -4.94
N ALA A 75 -21.90 19.71 -4.38
CA ALA A 75 -23.17 19.63 -5.09
C ALA A 75 -23.23 20.42 -6.41
N PRO A 76 -22.72 21.66 -6.52
CA PRO A 76 -22.74 22.41 -7.78
C PRO A 76 -21.85 21.80 -8.88
N GLN A 77 -20.95 20.91 -8.55
CA GLN A 77 -19.97 20.34 -9.46
C GLN A 77 -20.35 18.91 -9.90
N ARG A 78 -21.47 18.38 -9.39
CA ARG A 78 -21.87 16.97 -9.60
C ARG A 78 -23.33 16.83 -9.97
N GLU A 79 -23.62 15.81 -10.77
CA GLU A 79 -25.00 15.46 -11.18
C GLU A 79 -25.81 14.84 -10.04
N ALA A 80 -25.12 14.14 -9.10
CA ALA A 80 -25.73 13.51 -7.93
C ALA A 80 -24.79 13.61 -6.72
N LEU A 81 -25.37 13.53 -5.51
CA LEU A 81 -24.59 13.40 -4.29
C LEU A 81 -23.77 12.11 -4.27
N PRO A 82 -22.62 12.09 -3.60
CA PRO A 82 -21.82 10.88 -3.48
C PRO A 82 -22.57 9.79 -2.70
N GLU A 83 -22.27 8.54 -3.01
CA GLU A 83 -22.83 7.40 -2.29
C GLU A 83 -22.37 7.35 -0.83
N THR A 84 -21.15 7.79 -0.57
CA THR A 84 -20.56 7.83 0.77
C THR A 84 -19.70 9.08 0.94
N VAL A 85 -19.79 9.69 2.12
CA VAL A 85 -18.89 10.75 2.56
C VAL A 85 -18.15 10.26 3.80
N TYR A 86 -16.83 10.37 3.78
CA TYR A 86 -15.96 9.99 4.88
C TYR A 86 -15.46 11.23 5.63
N LEU A 87 -15.65 11.26 6.92
CA LEU A 87 -14.98 12.17 7.83
C LEU A 87 -13.87 11.39 8.55
N VAL A 88 -12.64 11.61 8.14
CA VAL A 88 -11.48 10.90 8.67
C VAL A 88 -10.96 11.61 9.91
N MET A 89 -10.84 10.86 10.99
CA MET A 89 -10.41 11.38 12.27
C MET A 89 -8.89 11.54 12.32
N PRO A 90 -8.37 12.55 13.06
CA PRO A 90 -6.94 12.71 13.23
C PRO A 90 -6.33 11.53 13.98
N THR A 91 -5.14 11.14 13.58
CA THR A 91 -4.37 10.08 14.23
C THR A 91 -2.99 10.58 14.63
N GLN A 92 -2.26 9.81 15.45
CA GLN A 92 -0.88 10.17 15.81
C GLN A 92 0.05 10.23 14.58
N ASP A 93 -0.20 9.40 13.57
CA ASP A 93 0.61 9.36 12.35
C ASP A 93 0.23 10.51 11.39
N LEU A 94 -1.06 10.87 11.33
CA LEU A 94 -1.59 11.97 10.52
C LEU A 94 -2.57 12.82 11.36
N PRO A 95 -2.06 13.81 12.10
CA PRO A 95 -2.89 14.70 12.92
C PRO A 95 -3.57 15.78 12.06
N ARG A 96 -4.27 15.35 11.01
CA ARG A 96 -4.94 16.17 10.01
C ARG A 96 -6.30 15.56 9.70
N PRO A 97 -7.36 15.94 10.44
CA PRO A 97 -8.70 15.52 10.08
C PRO A 97 -9.06 16.02 8.70
N HIS A 98 -9.78 15.21 7.94
CA HIS A 98 -10.19 15.59 6.59
C HIS A 98 -11.53 14.97 6.22
N VAL A 99 -12.21 15.56 5.28
CA VAL A 99 -13.47 15.06 4.71
C VAL A 99 -13.27 14.77 3.24
N THR A 100 -13.81 13.62 2.79
CA THR A 100 -13.65 13.19 1.40
C THR A 100 -14.81 12.28 0.97
N ASP A 101 -15.07 12.22 -0.34
CA ASP A 101 -15.89 11.19 -0.98
C ASP A 101 -15.06 10.27 -1.91
N GLY A 102 -13.73 10.35 -1.77
CA GLY A 102 -12.77 9.62 -2.60
C GLY A 102 -12.41 10.31 -3.92
N ILE A 103 -13.03 11.47 -4.23
CA ILE A 103 -12.70 12.30 -5.40
C ILE A 103 -12.21 13.66 -4.96
N ASP A 104 -12.98 14.34 -4.11
CA ASP A 104 -12.61 15.61 -3.50
C ASP A 104 -12.24 15.40 -2.03
N GLU A 105 -11.20 16.07 -1.57
CA GLU A 105 -10.71 15.97 -0.20
C GLU A 105 -10.35 17.36 0.33
N TRP A 106 -10.66 17.61 1.62
CA TRP A 106 -10.36 18.84 2.30
C TRP A 106 -9.86 18.59 3.72
N TYR A 107 -8.72 19.20 4.06
CA TYR A 107 -8.26 19.25 5.45
C TYR A 107 -9.13 20.17 6.28
N LEU A 108 -9.20 19.89 7.58
CA LEU A 108 -10.02 20.59 8.56
C LEU A 108 -9.16 21.05 9.74
N ASP A 109 -9.55 22.16 10.35
CA ASP A 109 -9.01 22.56 11.65
C ASP A 109 -9.76 21.93 12.83
N ALA A 110 -9.36 22.26 14.06
CA ALA A 110 -9.98 21.75 15.29
C ALA A 110 -11.44 22.22 15.49
N GLN A 111 -11.88 23.27 14.79
CA GLN A 111 -13.25 23.80 14.79
C GLN A 111 -14.08 23.28 13.63
N GLY A 112 -13.49 22.39 12.80
CA GLY A 112 -14.13 21.83 11.61
C GLY A 112 -14.28 22.82 10.47
N GLU A 113 -13.47 23.89 10.45
CA GLU A 113 -13.41 24.80 9.30
C GLU A 113 -12.54 24.17 8.20
N PHE A 114 -12.94 24.41 6.96
CA PHE A 114 -12.23 23.90 5.79
C PHE A 114 -10.95 24.69 5.55
N LEU A 115 -9.82 24.01 5.58
CA LEU A 115 -8.51 24.59 5.28
C LEU A 115 -8.25 24.54 3.76
N GLN A 116 -7.47 23.61 3.30
CA GLN A 116 -7.08 23.46 1.90
C GLN A 116 -7.23 22.00 1.45
N GLN A 117 -7.23 21.81 0.15
CA GLN A 117 -7.15 20.46 -0.43
C GLN A 117 -5.73 19.91 -0.33
N PRO A 118 -5.55 18.59 -0.28
CA PRO A 118 -4.23 17.98 -0.44
C PRO A 118 -3.60 18.39 -1.78
N ASP A 119 -2.32 18.76 -1.71
CA ASP A 119 -1.47 19.01 -2.88
C ASP A 119 -0.11 18.34 -2.63
N THR A 120 -0.06 17.04 -2.88
CA THR A 120 1.08 16.18 -2.54
C THR A 120 1.53 15.36 -3.75
N PRO A 121 1.95 16.02 -4.84
CA PRO A 121 2.17 15.40 -6.15
C PRO A 121 3.27 14.34 -6.12
N TRP A 122 4.29 14.48 -5.25
CA TRP A 122 5.34 13.48 -5.16
C TRP A 122 4.88 12.24 -4.38
N THR A 123 4.21 12.42 -3.25
CA THR A 123 3.64 11.32 -2.47
C THR A 123 2.62 10.53 -3.30
N GLU A 124 1.75 11.23 -4.03
CA GLU A 124 0.80 10.61 -4.97
C GLU A 124 1.52 9.82 -6.08
N MET A 125 2.54 10.42 -6.69
CA MET A 125 3.33 9.74 -7.72
C MET A 125 3.98 8.47 -7.18
N ILE A 126 4.66 8.51 -6.03
CA ILE A 126 5.30 7.31 -5.46
C ILE A 126 4.28 6.27 -5.04
N THR A 127 3.16 6.68 -4.46
CA THR A 127 2.05 5.79 -4.08
C THR A 127 1.45 5.11 -5.32
N GLY A 128 1.17 5.88 -6.36
CA GLY A 128 0.68 5.35 -7.64
C GLY A 128 1.68 4.41 -8.32
N LEU A 129 2.97 4.71 -8.22
CA LEU A 129 4.02 3.82 -8.71
C LEU A 129 4.02 2.47 -7.99
N HIS A 130 3.83 2.48 -6.67
CA HIS A 130 3.82 1.28 -5.84
C HIS A 130 2.54 0.45 -6.00
N THR A 131 1.38 1.10 -6.07
CA THR A 131 0.08 0.43 -6.00
C THR A 131 -0.45 -0.03 -7.35
N HIS A 132 -0.16 0.70 -8.43
CA HIS A 132 -0.69 0.38 -9.77
C HIS A 132 0.21 0.78 -10.95
N LEU A 133 1.49 1.12 -10.72
CA LEU A 133 2.46 1.50 -11.79
C LEU A 133 1.99 2.67 -12.67
N HIS A 134 1.12 3.55 -12.17
CA HIS A 134 0.43 4.60 -12.95
C HIS A 134 -0.38 4.07 -14.16
N LEU A 135 -0.72 2.79 -14.18
CA LEU A 135 -1.64 2.17 -15.12
C LEU A 135 -3.09 2.34 -14.62
N PRO A 136 -4.12 2.07 -15.45
CA PRO A 136 -5.48 1.99 -14.98
C PRO A 136 -5.58 1.08 -13.74
N HIS A 137 -6.26 1.56 -12.69
CA HIS A 137 -6.13 1.02 -11.33
C HIS A 137 -6.28 -0.51 -11.24
N VAL A 138 -7.33 -1.10 -11.82
CA VAL A 138 -7.57 -2.55 -11.77
C VAL A 138 -6.44 -3.33 -12.45
N LEU A 139 -6.00 -2.88 -13.62
CA LEU A 139 -4.91 -3.55 -14.36
C LEU A 139 -3.59 -3.44 -13.62
N GLY A 140 -3.25 -2.23 -13.17
CA GLY A 140 -2.00 -1.97 -12.46
C GLY A 140 -1.93 -2.73 -11.14
N SER A 141 -2.99 -2.70 -10.34
CA SER A 141 -3.07 -3.44 -9.08
C SER A 141 -2.97 -4.96 -9.29
N ALA A 142 -3.59 -5.50 -10.34
CA ALA A 142 -3.45 -6.92 -10.68
C ALA A 142 -2.00 -7.29 -11.03
N ILE A 143 -1.28 -6.44 -11.78
CA ILE A 143 0.15 -6.64 -12.09
C ILE A 143 0.99 -6.62 -10.82
N ILE A 144 0.74 -5.66 -9.92
CA ILE A 144 1.43 -5.57 -8.62
C ILE A 144 1.13 -6.82 -7.77
N GLY A 145 -0.14 -7.23 -7.68
CA GLY A 145 -0.52 -8.44 -6.97
C GLY A 145 0.14 -9.70 -7.52
N LEU A 146 0.19 -9.86 -8.86
CA LEU A 146 0.93 -10.94 -9.50
C LEU A 146 2.42 -10.88 -9.18
N THR A 147 2.99 -9.69 -9.07
CA THR A 147 4.40 -9.50 -8.66
C THR A 147 4.61 -10.01 -7.22
N GLY A 148 3.65 -9.80 -6.31
CA GLY A 148 3.65 -10.37 -4.95
C GLY A 148 3.57 -11.91 -4.95
N VAL A 149 2.75 -12.50 -5.82
CA VAL A 149 2.68 -13.96 -6.01
C VAL A 149 4.02 -14.51 -6.50
N LEU A 150 4.61 -13.87 -7.53
CA LEU A 150 5.91 -14.26 -8.06
C LEU A 150 7.02 -14.15 -7.01
N MET A 151 7.01 -13.08 -6.21
CA MET A 151 7.97 -12.92 -5.10
C MET A 151 7.83 -14.05 -4.08
N THR A 152 6.61 -14.41 -3.69
CA THR A 152 6.35 -15.54 -2.77
C THR A 152 6.85 -16.86 -3.37
N ALA A 153 6.59 -17.12 -4.63
CA ALA A 153 7.08 -18.29 -5.34
C ALA A 153 8.62 -18.32 -5.44
N LEU A 154 9.25 -17.16 -5.64
CA LEU A 154 10.71 -17.02 -5.65
C LEU A 154 11.33 -17.33 -4.28
N ILE A 155 10.69 -16.89 -3.19
CA ILE A 155 11.15 -17.22 -1.84
C ILE A 155 11.14 -18.74 -1.64
N PHE A 156 10.03 -19.40 -1.91
CA PHE A 156 9.92 -20.87 -1.76
C PHE A 156 10.89 -21.63 -2.66
N SER A 157 10.95 -21.27 -3.95
CA SER A 157 11.88 -21.92 -4.89
C SER A 157 13.34 -21.69 -4.51
N GLY A 158 13.70 -20.53 -3.98
CA GLY A 158 15.04 -20.20 -3.50
C GLY A 158 15.45 -21.05 -2.31
N VAL A 159 14.58 -21.20 -1.32
CA VAL A 159 14.84 -22.05 -0.14
C VAL A 159 15.02 -23.52 -0.54
N VAL A 160 14.16 -24.05 -1.42
CA VAL A 160 14.26 -25.43 -1.92
C VAL A 160 15.51 -25.64 -2.79
N ALA A 161 15.84 -24.64 -3.63
CA ALA A 161 17.01 -24.71 -4.53
C ALA A 161 18.36 -24.70 -3.79
N HIS A 162 18.38 -24.27 -2.52
CA HIS A 162 19.61 -24.13 -1.74
C HIS A 162 19.48 -24.80 -0.37
N PRO A 163 19.62 -26.12 -0.25
CA PRO A 163 19.39 -26.87 1.00
C PRO A 163 20.22 -26.43 2.21
N THR A 164 21.34 -25.74 1.99
CA THR A 164 22.22 -25.22 3.05
C THR A 164 22.08 -23.70 3.28
N ILE A 165 21.03 -23.07 2.70
CA ILE A 165 20.87 -21.61 2.67
C ILE A 165 20.93 -20.96 4.07
N PHE A 166 20.31 -21.58 5.08
CA PHE A 166 20.32 -21.09 6.45
C PHE A 166 21.72 -21.09 7.08
N LYS A 167 22.56 -22.12 6.76
CA LYS A 167 23.95 -22.16 7.20
C LYS A 167 24.81 -21.15 6.45
N ASP A 168 24.63 -21.04 5.15
CA ASP A 168 25.42 -20.18 4.28
C ASP A 168 25.05 -18.69 4.43
N ALA A 169 23.87 -18.36 4.95
CA ALA A 169 23.47 -17.00 5.29
C ALA A 169 24.35 -16.32 6.34
N PHE A 170 25.12 -17.08 7.12
CA PHE A 170 26.09 -16.54 8.09
C PHE A 170 27.52 -16.49 7.54
N ARG A 171 27.76 -16.92 6.30
CA ARG A 171 29.05 -16.89 5.64
C ARG A 171 29.19 -15.60 4.81
N LEU A 172 30.28 -14.86 5.00
CA LEU A 172 30.62 -13.68 4.18
C LEU A 172 32.09 -13.75 3.78
N ARG A 173 32.33 -13.95 2.49
CA ARG A 173 33.66 -14.03 1.89
C ARG A 173 34.12 -12.69 1.37
N ARG A 174 34.66 -11.81 2.23
CA ARG A 174 35.02 -10.44 1.90
C ARG A 174 36.11 -10.29 0.84
N GLN A 175 37.00 -11.29 0.69
CA GLN A 175 38.10 -11.28 -0.29
C GLN A 175 37.83 -12.21 -1.50
N ALA A 176 36.61 -12.66 -1.68
CA ALA A 176 36.24 -13.51 -2.80
C ALA A 176 35.95 -12.66 -4.05
N ALA A 177 35.92 -13.34 -5.22
CA ALA A 177 35.47 -12.70 -6.47
C ALA A 177 34.07 -12.10 -6.30
N ASP A 178 33.77 -11.00 -6.99
CA ASP A 178 32.51 -10.22 -6.88
C ASP A 178 31.25 -11.06 -6.95
N ARG A 179 31.25 -12.10 -7.82
CA ARG A 179 30.12 -13.03 -7.92
C ARG A 179 29.85 -13.81 -6.62
N LEU A 180 30.89 -14.24 -5.93
CA LEU A 180 30.74 -14.98 -4.69
C LEU A 180 30.29 -14.07 -3.55
N GLN A 181 30.78 -12.82 -3.53
CA GLN A 181 30.30 -11.82 -2.59
C GLN A 181 28.82 -11.49 -2.83
N ALA A 182 28.43 -11.29 -4.09
CA ALA A 182 27.03 -11.05 -4.46
C ALA A 182 26.12 -12.23 -4.06
N THR A 183 26.60 -13.47 -4.21
CA THR A 183 25.87 -14.67 -3.76
C THR A 183 25.72 -14.71 -2.24
N ASP A 184 26.79 -14.39 -1.49
CA ASP A 184 26.75 -14.35 -0.04
C ASP A 184 25.75 -13.28 0.47
N TRP A 185 25.74 -12.09 -0.13
CA TRP A 185 24.78 -11.04 0.20
C TRP A 185 23.36 -11.41 -0.17
N HIS A 186 23.13 -11.95 -1.37
CA HIS A 186 21.81 -12.42 -1.78
C HIS A 186 21.25 -13.44 -0.78
N ASN A 187 22.00 -14.48 -0.44
CA ASN A 187 21.58 -15.50 0.50
C ASN A 187 21.34 -14.94 1.91
N ARG A 188 22.23 -14.07 2.39
CA ARG A 188 22.14 -13.48 3.71
C ARG A 188 20.91 -12.62 3.86
N LEU A 189 20.69 -11.66 2.96
CA LEU A 189 19.55 -10.74 3.01
C LEU A 189 18.24 -11.51 2.80
N SER A 190 18.23 -12.51 1.92
CA SER A 190 17.05 -13.37 1.71
C SER A 190 16.66 -14.12 2.98
N VAL A 191 17.62 -14.68 3.72
CA VAL A 191 17.33 -15.49 4.92
C VAL A 191 17.00 -14.60 6.12
N TRP A 192 17.75 -13.52 6.32
CA TRP A 192 17.52 -12.63 7.47
C TRP A 192 16.21 -11.86 7.36
N GLY A 193 15.82 -11.50 6.14
CA GLY A 193 14.53 -10.87 5.88
C GLY A 193 13.40 -11.84 5.59
N LEU A 194 13.61 -13.16 5.63
CA LEU A 194 12.66 -14.16 5.16
C LEU A 194 11.23 -14.00 5.72
N PRO A 195 11.00 -13.84 7.04
CA PRO A 195 9.66 -13.65 7.58
C PRO A 195 8.98 -12.38 7.03
N PHE A 196 9.72 -11.28 6.97
CA PHE A 196 9.24 -10.01 6.41
C PHE A 196 8.95 -10.11 4.91
N HIS A 197 9.89 -10.68 4.13
CA HIS A 197 9.73 -10.83 2.68
C HIS A 197 8.51 -11.70 2.33
N LEU A 198 8.30 -12.77 3.11
CA LEU A 198 7.14 -13.64 2.92
C LEU A 198 5.84 -12.92 3.26
N MET A 199 5.82 -12.21 4.39
CA MET A 199 4.66 -11.42 4.83
C MET A 199 4.30 -10.37 3.77
N ILE A 200 5.25 -9.54 3.33
CA ILE A 200 5.03 -8.49 2.33
C ILE A 200 4.57 -9.09 0.98
N GLY A 201 5.16 -10.22 0.56
CA GLY A 201 4.77 -10.89 -0.68
C GLY A 201 3.32 -11.39 -0.65
N ILE A 202 2.93 -12.05 0.43
CA ILE A 202 1.57 -12.59 0.60
C ILE A 202 0.56 -11.45 0.75
N THR A 203 0.83 -10.46 1.61
CA THR A 203 -0.09 -9.35 1.85
C THR A 203 -0.23 -8.45 0.62
N GLY A 204 0.87 -8.16 -0.08
CA GLY A 204 0.84 -7.41 -1.34
C GLY A 204 0.12 -8.15 -2.47
N ALA A 205 0.31 -9.48 -2.57
CA ALA A 205 -0.44 -10.31 -3.50
C ALA A 205 -1.94 -10.25 -3.22
N PHE A 206 -2.34 -10.42 -1.95
CA PHE A 206 -3.74 -10.34 -1.55
C PHE A 206 -4.35 -8.98 -1.91
N MET A 207 -3.71 -7.87 -1.53
CA MET A 207 -4.23 -6.54 -1.79
C MET A 207 -4.34 -6.23 -3.29
N GLY A 208 -3.30 -6.59 -4.07
CA GLY A 208 -3.29 -6.29 -5.51
C GLY A 208 -4.26 -7.14 -6.33
N ILE A 209 -4.60 -8.37 -5.88
CA ILE A 209 -5.50 -9.27 -6.60
C ILE A 209 -6.94 -9.19 -6.08
N SER A 210 -7.18 -8.59 -4.91
CA SER A 210 -8.49 -8.63 -4.24
C SER A 210 -9.64 -8.19 -5.13
N THR A 211 -9.52 -7.10 -5.87
CA THR A 211 -10.55 -6.61 -6.81
C THR A 211 -10.87 -7.63 -7.91
N VAL A 212 -9.82 -8.25 -8.47
CA VAL A 212 -9.99 -9.30 -9.49
C VAL A 212 -10.65 -10.53 -8.88
N LEU A 213 -10.25 -10.91 -7.66
CA LEU A 213 -10.82 -12.04 -6.94
C LEU A 213 -12.30 -11.83 -6.64
N VAL A 214 -12.70 -10.66 -6.18
CA VAL A 214 -14.12 -10.30 -5.97
C VAL A 214 -14.90 -10.43 -7.29
N GLY A 215 -14.38 -9.92 -8.41
CA GLY A 215 -15.01 -10.05 -9.72
C GLY A 215 -15.18 -11.52 -10.14
N VAL A 216 -14.18 -12.36 -9.93
CA VAL A 216 -14.24 -13.81 -10.22
C VAL A 216 -15.26 -14.51 -9.32
N LEU A 217 -15.27 -14.20 -8.01
CA LEU A 217 -16.26 -14.77 -7.08
C LEU A 217 -17.67 -14.36 -7.47
N ALA A 218 -17.90 -13.09 -7.82
CA ALA A 218 -19.18 -12.60 -8.28
C ALA A 218 -19.66 -13.38 -9.52
N ALA A 219 -18.79 -13.56 -10.50
CA ALA A 219 -19.09 -14.28 -11.73
C ALA A 219 -19.40 -15.78 -11.53
N LEU A 220 -18.71 -16.43 -10.58
CA LEU A 220 -18.85 -17.87 -10.38
C LEU A 220 -19.97 -18.26 -9.40
N TYR A 221 -20.30 -17.41 -8.42
CA TYR A 221 -21.16 -17.80 -7.30
C TYR A 221 -22.31 -16.82 -7.02
N PHE A 222 -22.33 -15.62 -7.63
CA PHE A 222 -23.27 -14.56 -7.30
C PHE A 222 -23.88 -13.90 -8.55
N ASP A 223 -24.02 -14.61 -9.66
CA ASP A 223 -24.64 -14.12 -10.91
C ASP A 223 -24.12 -12.74 -11.40
N ASN A 224 -22.81 -12.51 -11.27
CA ASN A 224 -22.08 -11.25 -11.49
C ASN A 224 -22.44 -10.12 -10.50
N ASN A 225 -23.13 -10.40 -9.40
CA ASN A 225 -23.39 -9.42 -8.36
C ASN A 225 -22.16 -9.25 -7.46
N GLN A 226 -21.39 -8.17 -7.68
CA GLN A 226 -20.18 -7.87 -6.89
C GLN A 226 -20.51 -7.48 -5.46
N GLU A 227 -21.64 -6.81 -5.22
CA GLU A 227 -22.07 -6.41 -3.89
C GLU A 227 -22.31 -7.64 -3.01
N GLN A 228 -23.04 -8.65 -3.51
CA GLN A 228 -23.22 -9.91 -2.80
C GLN A 228 -21.91 -10.67 -2.58
N ALA A 229 -20.98 -10.62 -3.53
CA ALA A 229 -19.67 -11.25 -3.36
C ALA A 229 -18.84 -10.53 -2.27
N ILE A 230 -18.90 -9.20 -2.20
CA ILE A 230 -18.27 -8.40 -1.15
C ILE A 230 -18.90 -8.71 0.19
N ALA A 231 -20.22 -8.71 0.27
CA ALA A 231 -21.00 -8.99 1.47
C ALA A 231 -20.70 -10.39 2.04
N ALA A 232 -20.53 -11.40 1.19
CA ALA A 232 -20.16 -12.75 1.62
C ALA A 232 -18.78 -12.81 2.28
N VAL A 233 -17.82 -11.94 1.88
CA VAL A 233 -16.47 -11.87 2.44
C VAL A 233 -16.42 -10.95 3.66
N TYR A 234 -17.01 -9.76 3.53
CA TYR A 234 -16.87 -8.69 4.52
C TYR A 234 -18.07 -8.51 5.44
N GLY A 235 -19.21 -9.11 5.12
CA GLY A 235 -20.48 -8.99 5.83
C GLY A 235 -21.46 -8.05 5.12
N ASP A 236 -22.76 -8.30 5.31
CA ASP A 236 -23.84 -7.48 4.74
C ASP A 236 -24.00 -6.16 5.52
N ASP A 237 -24.43 -5.13 4.81
CA ASP A 237 -24.95 -3.93 5.44
C ASP A 237 -26.33 -4.21 6.04
N PRO A 238 -26.65 -3.67 7.23
CA PRO A 238 -27.95 -3.83 7.82
C PRO A 238 -29.01 -3.11 6.98
N VAL A 239 -30.18 -3.73 6.87
CA VAL A 239 -31.34 -3.02 6.35
C VAL A 239 -31.79 -2.01 7.40
N VAL A 240 -31.74 -0.74 7.04
CA VAL A 240 -32.13 0.36 7.93
C VAL A 240 -33.53 0.82 7.53
N GLU A 241 -34.49 0.71 8.44
CA GLU A 241 -35.75 1.46 8.34
C GLU A 241 -35.47 2.89 8.79
N SER A 242 -35.05 3.73 7.87
CA SER A 242 -34.44 5.01 8.21
C SER A 242 -35.42 6.17 8.04
N ARG A 243 -35.18 7.23 8.78
CA ARG A 243 -35.77 8.54 8.61
C ARG A 243 -34.75 9.44 7.90
N SER A 244 -35.21 10.12 6.85
CA SER A 244 -34.40 11.19 6.25
C SER A 244 -34.24 12.33 7.26
N GLY A 245 -33.00 12.68 7.59
CA GLY A 245 -32.72 13.74 8.53
C GLY A 245 -31.24 13.93 8.80
N SER A 246 -30.88 14.93 9.59
CA SER A 246 -29.51 15.12 10.06
C SER A 246 -29.18 14.01 11.06
N VAL A 247 -28.00 13.43 10.90
CA VAL A 247 -27.48 12.41 11.85
C VAL A 247 -27.05 13.08 13.15
N ASP A 248 -27.41 12.47 14.29
CA ASP A 248 -26.91 12.88 15.61
C ASP A 248 -25.55 12.22 15.92
N TYR A 249 -24.47 12.83 15.40
CA TYR A 249 -23.09 12.35 15.59
C TYR A 249 -22.66 12.32 17.07
N PRO A 250 -22.99 13.33 17.90
CA PRO A 250 -22.65 13.29 19.33
C PRO A 250 -23.27 12.07 20.04
N THR A 251 -24.54 11.77 19.79
CA THR A 251 -25.21 10.60 20.36
C THR A 251 -24.61 9.30 19.85
N ALA A 252 -24.30 9.20 18.55
CA ALA A 252 -23.65 8.01 17.99
C ALA A 252 -22.27 7.74 18.63
N LEU A 253 -21.45 8.77 18.80
CA LEU A 253 -20.14 8.63 19.46
C LEU A 253 -20.25 8.33 20.96
N ALA A 254 -21.22 8.90 21.66
CA ALA A 254 -21.49 8.56 23.06
C ALA A 254 -21.93 7.09 23.22
N ASN A 255 -22.77 6.61 22.32
CA ASN A 255 -23.20 5.21 22.28
C ASN A 255 -22.04 4.27 21.90
N LEU A 256 -21.13 4.70 21.02
CA LEU A 256 -19.91 3.95 20.72
C LEU A 256 -19.03 3.83 21.97
N GLU A 257 -18.78 4.94 22.67
CA GLU A 257 -17.97 4.96 23.90
C GLU A 257 -18.59 4.08 24.99
N GLN A 258 -19.93 4.09 25.13
CA GLN A 258 -20.60 3.22 26.07
C GLN A 258 -20.47 1.74 25.70
N HIS A 259 -20.52 1.40 24.41
CA HIS A 259 -20.50 0.01 23.92
C HIS A 259 -19.09 -0.55 23.85
N ALA A 260 -18.13 0.28 23.46
CA ALA A 260 -16.74 -0.07 23.27
C ALA A 260 -15.81 1.05 23.76
N PRO A 261 -15.61 1.20 25.09
CA PRO A 261 -14.87 2.32 25.68
C PRO A 261 -13.41 2.45 25.23
N ALA A 262 -12.83 1.37 24.72
CA ALA A 262 -11.46 1.34 24.22
C ALA A 262 -11.37 1.54 22.68
N ALA A 263 -12.49 1.73 22.00
CA ALA A 263 -12.50 1.89 20.55
C ALA A 263 -12.19 3.35 20.17
N GLU A 264 -11.13 3.54 19.36
CA GLU A 264 -10.73 4.84 18.85
C GLU A 264 -11.29 5.02 17.43
N PRO A 265 -12.23 5.97 17.19
CA PRO A 265 -12.71 6.26 15.84
C PRO A 265 -11.58 6.59 14.87
N ILE A 266 -11.58 5.96 13.70
CA ILE A 266 -10.62 6.22 12.62
C ILE A 266 -11.28 7.09 11.55
N TYR A 267 -12.52 6.75 11.17
CA TYR A 267 -13.35 7.54 10.29
C TYR A 267 -14.83 7.30 10.58
N LEU A 268 -15.63 8.27 10.17
CA LEU A 268 -17.07 8.20 10.12
C LEU A 268 -17.47 8.20 8.64
N ALA A 269 -18.26 7.24 8.20
CA ALA A 269 -18.78 7.16 6.84
C ALA A 269 -20.29 7.37 6.85
N LEU A 270 -20.75 8.42 6.17
CA LEU A 270 -22.17 8.64 5.93
C LEU A 270 -22.53 8.05 4.58
N HIS A 271 -23.20 6.91 4.60
CA HIS A 271 -23.71 6.25 3.41
C HIS A 271 -25.04 6.86 2.98
N ARG A 272 -25.22 7.03 1.67
CA ARG A 272 -26.44 7.56 1.01
C ARG A 272 -26.97 8.84 1.66
N PRO A 273 -26.12 9.90 1.72
CA PRO A 273 -26.47 11.16 2.38
C PRO A 273 -27.75 11.76 1.81
N GLY A 274 -28.66 12.16 2.71
CA GLY A 274 -29.95 12.77 2.35
C GLY A 274 -31.02 11.80 1.83
N GLN A 275 -30.76 10.50 1.74
CA GLN A 275 -31.75 9.49 1.36
C GLN A 275 -32.44 8.89 2.60
N THR A 276 -33.57 8.19 2.38
CA THR A 276 -34.35 7.61 3.48
C THR A 276 -33.68 6.41 4.14
N ASP A 277 -32.73 5.77 3.47
CA ASP A 277 -31.93 4.66 3.94
C ASP A 277 -30.49 5.08 4.31
N GLN A 278 -30.32 6.37 4.64
CA GLN A 278 -29.05 6.93 5.14
C GLN A 278 -28.56 6.17 6.37
N LEU A 279 -27.26 5.84 6.39
CA LEU A 279 -26.61 5.07 7.45
C LEU A 279 -25.32 5.72 7.88
N LEU A 280 -25.12 5.86 9.18
CA LEU A 280 -23.81 6.25 9.73
C LEU A 280 -23.02 4.99 10.11
N GLU A 281 -21.84 4.86 9.54
CA GLU A 281 -20.86 3.85 9.94
C GLU A 281 -19.68 4.53 10.65
N ILE A 282 -19.26 3.99 11.77
CA ILE A 282 -18.05 4.41 12.49
C ILE A 282 -17.07 3.24 12.47
N ALA A 283 -15.97 3.42 11.79
CA ALA A 283 -14.84 2.51 11.86
C ALA A 283 -13.95 2.92 13.05
N ALA A 284 -13.74 2.01 13.98
CA ALA A 284 -12.96 2.28 15.17
C ALA A 284 -11.85 1.24 15.38
N ARG A 285 -10.70 1.71 15.81
CA ARG A 285 -9.56 0.86 16.15
C ARG A 285 -9.70 0.34 17.58
N LEU A 286 -9.47 -0.96 17.76
CA LEU A 286 -9.27 -1.52 19.10
C LEU A 286 -7.77 -1.59 19.42
N PRO A 287 -7.37 -1.27 20.68
CA PRO A 287 -5.99 -1.44 21.12
C PRO A 287 -5.60 -2.92 21.07
N ASP A 288 -4.31 -3.18 20.87
CA ASP A 288 -3.71 -4.52 20.88
C ASP A 288 -4.29 -5.52 19.85
N ARG A 289 -4.94 -5.02 18.79
CA ARG A 289 -5.45 -5.83 17.67
C ARG A 289 -4.74 -5.47 16.36
N LEU A 290 -4.47 -6.48 15.55
CA LEU A 290 -3.93 -6.28 14.20
C LEU A 290 -5.00 -5.99 13.14
N THR A 291 -6.26 -6.28 13.42
CA THR A 291 -7.36 -5.87 12.54
C THR A 291 -7.37 -4.35 12.41
N TYR A 292 -7.62 -3.88 11.18
CA TYR A 292 -7.57 -2.44 10.88
C TYR A 292 -8.59 -1.65 11.68
N SER A 293 -9.83 -2.12 11.71
CA SER A 293 -10.95 -1.50 12.43
C SER A 293 -11.99 -2.52 12.82
N GLU A 294 -12.84 -2.15 13.75
CA GLU A 294 -14.17 -2.69 14.00
C GLU A 294 -15.19 -1.74 13.36
N ILE A 295 -16.32 -2.24 12.94
CA ILE A 295 -17.37 -1.48 12.26
C ILE A 295 -18.60 -1.42 13.13
N TYR A 296 -19.03 -0.21 13.47
CA TYR A 296 -20.24 0.08 14.23
C TYR A 296 -21.19 0.90 13.38
N ARG A 297 -22.45 0.52 13.28
CA ARG A 297 -23.44 1.19 12.43
C ARG A 297 -24.58 1.75 13.26
N PHE A 298 -24.94 2.99 12.95
CA PHE A 298 -25.90 3.79 13.71
C PHE A 298 -26.99 4.32 12.78
N ASP A 299 -28.21 4.48 13.34
CA ASP A 299 -29.29 5.19 12.68
C ASP A 299 -29.10 6.72 12.75
N ALA A 300 -30.07 7.46 12.19
CA ALA A 300 -30.04 8.92 12.18
C ALA A 300 -30.14 9.53 13.62
N ASP A 301 -30.76 8.84 14.55
CA ASP A 301 -30.89 9.27 15.96
C ASP A 301 -29.63 8.88 16.79
N GLY A 302 -28.60 8.34 16.14
CA GLY A 302 -27.35 7.92 16.76
C GLY A 302 -27.47 6.63 17.57
N GLN A 303 -28.53 5.82 17.38
CA GLN A 303 -28.68 4.55 18.07
C GLN A 303 -27.92 3.45 17.34
N LEU A 304 -27.23 2.59 18.10
CA LEU A 304 -26.47 1.48 17.54
C LEU A 304 -27.42 0.44 16.92
N ILE A 305 -27.27 0.20 15.62
CA ILE A 305 -28.03 -0.80 14.87
C ILE A 305 -27.34 -2.15 14.92
N ASN A 306 -26.04 -2.19 14.58
CA ASN A 306 -25.25 -3.39 14.64
C ASN A 306 -23.76 -3.09 14.86
N HIS A 307 -23.05 -4.11 15.29
CA HIS A 307 -21.60 -4.16 15.38
C HIS A 307 -21.10 -5.33 14.53
N GLN A 308 -20.22 -5.04 13.59
CA GLN A 308 -19.54 -6.07 12.81
C GLN A 308 -18.19 -6.37 13.45
N GLY A 309 -18.12 -7.47 14.19
CA GLY A 309 -16.91 -7.94 14.84
C GLY A 309 -15.90 -8.48 13.83
N LEU A 310 -14.88 -7.69 13.54
CA LEU A 310 -13.79 -8.07 12.64
C LEU A 310 -12.63 -8.68 13.42
N ALA A 311 -12.38 -8.22 14.64
CA ALA A 311 -11.35 -8.75 15.54
C ALA A 311 -11.76 -10.07 16.21
N ASP A 312 -13.05 -10.28 16.44
CA ASP A 312 -13.61 -11.46 17.10
C ASP A 312 -14.45 -12.34 16.15
N GLY A 313 -14.46 -12.00 14.86
CA GLY A 313 -15.17 -12.72 13.81
C GLY A 313 -14.41 -13.99 13.33
N PRO A 314 -14.86 -14.62 12.25
CA PRO A 314 -14.18 -15.76 11.64
C PRO A 314 -12.72 -15.46 11.30
N ILE A 315 -11.82 -16.45 11.47
CA ILE A 315 -10.37 -16.29 11.26
C ILE A 315 -10.04 -15.71 9.87
N GLY A 316 -10.75 -16.13 8.81
CA GLY A 316 -10.53 -15.61 7.46
C GLY A 316 -10.77 -14.10 7.37
N ARG A 317 -11.78 -13.59 8.06
CA ARG A 317 -12.09 -12.16 8.15
C ARG A 317 -11.04 -11.40 8.95
N GLN A 318 -10.63 -11.93 10.10
CA GLN A 318 -9.54 -11.35 10.90
C GLN A 318 -8.24 -11.23 10.08
N VAL A 319 -7.87 -12.28 9.32
CA VAL A 319 -6.69 -12.27 8.44
C VAL A 319 -6.84 -11.20 7.36
N ALA A 320 -7.98 -11.13 6.66
CA ALA A 320 -8.21 -10.15 5.60
C ALA A 320 -8.07 -8.71 6.12
N TYR A 321 -8.68 -8.39 7.25
CA TYR A 321 -8.61 -7.05 7.84
C TYR A 321 -7.27 -6.73 8.53
N SER A 322 -6.47 -7.74 8.89
CA SER A 322 -5.11 -7.54 9.41
C SER A 322 -4.08 -7.31 8.29
N THR A 323 -4.38 -7.75 7.07
CA THR A 323 -3.48 -7.66 5.91
C THR A 323 -3.02 -6.23 5.66
N TYR A 324 -3.92 -5.26 5.73
CA TYR A 324 -3.62 -3.83 5.56
C TYR A 324 -2.55 -3.37 6.56
N ARG A 325 -2.79 -3.54 7.86
CA ARG A 325 -1.86 -3.10 8.91
C ARG A 325 -0.50 -3.79 8.82
N LEU A 326 -0.51 -5.09 8.52
CA LEU A 326 0.73 -5.85 8.32
C LEU A 326 1.51 -5.37 7.10
N HIS A 327 0.85 -5.02 6.01
CA HIS A 327 1.54 -4.53 4.81
C HIS A 327 2.13 -3.14 5.01
N PHE A 328 1.39 -2.23 5.62
CA PHE A 328 1.79 -0.84 5.80
C PHE A 328 2.69 -0.60 7.02
N GLY A 329 2.79 -1.56 7.95
CA GLY A 329 3.57 -1.39 9.18
C GLY A 329 3.00 -0.33 10.15
N ASN A 330 1.71 0.03 10.01
CA ASN A 330 1.05 1.09 10.78
C ASN A 330 0.34 0.56 12.05
N PHE A 331 0.87 -0.51 12.64
CA PHE A 331 0.35 -1.13 13.87
C PHE A 331 1.17 -0.79 15.11
N ALA A 332 2.25 -0.05 14.96
CA ALA A 332 3.13 0.38 16.04
C ALA A 332 3.83 1.69 15.66
N SER A 333 4.77 2.12 16.51
CA SER A 333 5.48 3.39 16.39
C SER A 333 6.41 3.50 15.18
N LEU A 334 7.03 4.67 15.00
CA LEU A 334 8.01 4.97 13.94
C LEU A 334 9.15 3.93 13.85
N GLN A 335 9.51 3.27 14.97
CA GLN A 335 10.53 2.24 14.96
C GLN A 335 10.17 1.05 14.04
N VAL A 336 8.90 0.66 13.99
CA VAL A 336 8.44 -0.40 13.08
C VAL A 336 8.53 0.08 11.63
N LYS A 337 8.13 1.30 11.30
CA LYS A 337 8.29 1.87 9.95
C LYS A 337 9.76 1.89 9.52
N VAL A 338 10.67 2.27 10.41
CA VAL A 338 12.13 2.23 10.13
C VAL A 338 12.61 0.79 9.89
N LEU A 339 12.15 -0.18 10.69
CA LEU A 339 12.47 -1.59 10.45
C LEU A 339 11.93 -2.07 9.09
N TYR A 340 10.71 -1.70 8.73
CA TYR A 340 10.12 -2.00 7.42
C TYR A 340 10.95 -1.41 6.29
N ALA A 341 11.39 -0.16 6.42
CA ALA A 341 12.26 0.49 5.43
C ALA A 341 13.60 -0.24 5.30
N MET A 342 14.25 -0.62 6.40
CA MET A 342 15.49 -1.41 6.36
C MET A 342 15.28 -2.77 5.67
N MET A 343 14.19 -3.46 5.97
CA MET A 343 13.88 -4.75 5.34
C MET A 343 13.48 -4.59 3.87
N GLY A 344 12.79 -3.50 3.51
CA GLY A 344 12.45 -3.16 2.12
C GLY A 344 13.69 -2.85 1.28
N ILE A 345 14.66 -2.10 1.85
CA ILE A 345 15.98 -1.91 1.22
C ILE A 345 16.69 -3.26 1.04
N ALA A 346 16.69 -4.11 2.07
CA ALA A 346 17.30 -5.43 1.98
C ALA A 346 16.67 -6.27 0.86
N LEU A 347 15.34 -6.24 0.72
CA LEU A 347 14.61 -6.93 -0.34
C LEU A 347 14.95 -6.37 -1.73
N SER A 348 15.03 -5.04 -1.86
CA SER A 348 15.48 -4.39 -3.09
C SER A 348 16.89 -4.83 -3.48
N MET A 349 17.80 -4.93 -2.51
CA MET A 349 19.17 -5.44 -2.74
C MET A 349 19.19 -6.92 -3.13
N VAL A 350 18.28 -7.76 -2.59
CA VAL A 350 18.12 -9.17 -3.03
C VAL A 350 17.84 -9.22 -4.53
N CYS A 351 16.95 -8.37 -5.05
CA CYS A 351 16.68 -8.28 -6.49
C CYS A 351 17.95 -7.90 -7.28
N VAL A 352 18.64 -6.86 -6.83
CA VAL A 352 19.87 -6.38 -7.49
C VAL A 352 20.97 -7.46 -7.50
N TYR A 353 21.25 -8.10 -6.38
CA TYR A 353 22.25 -9.17 -6.32
C TYR A 353 21.85 -10.39 -7.14
N GLY A 354 20.56 -10.74 -7.19
CA GLY A 354 20.05 -11.84 -8.02
C GLY A 354 20.40 -11.67 -9.49
N VAL A 355 20.11 -10.48 -10.06
CA VAL A 355 20.46 -10.15 -11.45
C VAL A 355 21.97 -10.07 -11.65
N ASN A 356 22.71 -9.46 -10.72
CA ASN A 356 24.17 -9.34 -10.82
C ASN A 356 24.86 -10.70 -10.81
N ILE A 357 24.38 -11.68 -10.04
CA ILE A 357 24.86 -13.06 -10.05
C ILE A 357 24.65 -13.68 -11.43
N TRP A 358 23.46 -13.49 -12.03
CA TRP A 358 23.15 -14.02 -13.35
C TRP A 358 24.02 -13.36 -14.45
N LEU A 359 24.14 -12.03 -14.47
CA LEU A 359 24.98 -11.29 -15.41
C LEU A 359 26.44 -11.76 -15.33
N SER A 360 26.98 -11.89 -14.12
CA SER A 360 28.36 -12.35 -13.91
C SER A 360 28.55 -13.81 -14.34
N ARG A 361 27.56 -14.70 -14.06
CA ARG A 361 27.62 -16.10 -14.46
C ARG A 361 27.58 -16.28 -15.97
N LYS A 362 26.80 -15.46 -16.67
CA LYS A 362 26.68 -15.48 -18.13
C LYS A 362 27.77 -14.64 -18.82
N LYS A 363 28.63 -13.99 -18.05
CA LYS A 363 29.67 -13.08 -18.55
C LYS A 363 29.09 -12.00 -19.47
N VAL A 364 27.87 -11.54 -19.16
CA VAL A 364 27.21 -10.48 -19.93
C VAL A 364 27.95 -9.17 -19.74
N GLN A 365 28.38 -8.61 -20.84
CA GLN A 365 29.00 -7.28 -20.95
C GLN A 365 28.18 -6.38 -21.87
N GLY A 366 28.49 -5.10 -21.92
CA GLY A 366 27.88 -4.16 -22.87
C GLY A 366 26.47 -3.68 -22.45
N PRO A 367 25.63 -3.30 -23.43
CA PRO A 367 24.41 -2.50 -23.19
C PRO A 367 23.45 -3.08 -22.14
N LEU A 368 23.22 -4.39 -22.10
CA LEU A 368 22.29 -4.99 -21.15
C LEU A 368 22.73 -4.78 -19.70
N ARG A 369 24.03 -4.89 -19.41
CA ARG A 369 24.57 -4.63 -18.07
C ARG A 369 24.44 -3.17 -17.71
N GLN A 370 24.68 -2.27 -18.64
CA GLN A 370 24.56 -0.82 -18.44
C GLN A 370 23.10 -0.40 -18.23
N ILE A 371 22.16 -0.92 -19.01
CA ILE A 371 20.72 -0.71 -18.82
C ILE A 371 20.31 -1.12 -17.41
N TRP A 372 20.75 -2.30 -16.95
CA TRP A 372 20.46 -2.75 -15.59
C TRP A 372 21.06 -1.80 -14.52
N GLN A 373 22.27 -1.34 -14.70
CA GLN A 373 22.89 -0.38 -13.78
C GLN A 373 22.17 0.97 -13.81
N GLY A 374 21.80 1.46 -15.01
CA GLY A 374 20.98 2.66 -15.18
C GLY A 374 19.62 2.55 -14.51
N TRP A 375 18.98 1.38 -14.58
CA TRP A 375 17.74 1.11 -13.86
C TRP A 375 17.93 1.14 -12.34
N VAL A 376 18.93 0.42 -11.83
CA VAL A 376 19.19 0.30 -10.38
C VAL A 376 19.54 1.62 -9.72
N TRP A 377 20.40 2.42 -10.35
CA TRP A 377 20.83 3.71 -9.80
C TRP A 377 19.94 4.87 -10.24
N GLY A 378 19.37 4.76 -11.43
CA GLY A 378 18.48 5.79 -11.98
C GLY A 378 17.17 5.88 -11.20
N LEU A 379 16.58 4.77 -10.79
CA LEU A 379 15.31 4.77 -10.09
C LEU A 379 15.34 5.63 -8.80
N PRO A 380 16.21 5.39 -7.81
CA PRO A 380 16.26 6.23 -6.60
C PRO A 380 16.69 7.67 -6.91
N ALA A 381 17.59 7.88 -7.88
CA ALA A 381 18.02 9.22 -8.27
C ALA A 381 16.87 10.03 -8.88
N VAL A 382 16.08 9.43 -9.77
CA VAL A 382 14.92 10.10 -10.39
C VAL A 382 13.80 10.32 -9.35
N MET A 383 13.55 9.37 -8.43
CA MET A 383 12.61 9.59 -7.33
C MET A 383 13.00 10.81 -6.49
N LEU A 384 14.27 10.93 -6.12
CA LEU A 384 14.79 12.07 -5.36
C LEU A 384 14.73 13.37 -6.18
N LEU A 385 15.06 13.33 -7.47
CA LEU A 385 14.93 14.49 -8.34
C LEU A 385 13.48 14.96 -8.45
N CYS A 386 12.52 14.03 -8.59
CA CYS A 386 11.10 14.37 -8.62
C CYS A 386 10.62 14.98 -7.29
N LEU A 387 11.16 14.56 -6.13
CA LEU A 387 10.90 15.22 -4.86
C LEU A 387 11.37 16.68 -4.86
N ILE A 388 12.55 16.95 -5.41
CA ILE A 388 13.04 18.32 -5.53
C ILE A 388 12.17 19.14 -6.50
N LEU A 389 11.76 18.53 -7.61
CA LEU A 389 10.91 19.16 -8.60
C LEU A 389 9.49 19.43 -8.10
N SER A 390 8.94 18.63 -7.18
CA SER A 390 7.60 18.85 -6.62
C SER A 390 7.48 20.15 -5.81
N TRP A 391 8.58 20.69 -5.33
CA TRP A 391 8.60 21.99 -4.63
C TRP A 391 8.66 23.21 -5.59
N LEU A 392 8.80 22.98 -6.89
CA LEU A 392 8.72 24.04 -7.88
C LEU A 392 7.26 24.30 -8.29
N PRO A 393 6.92 25.54 -8.66
CA PRO A 393 5.59 25.81 -9.19
C PRO A 393 5.25 24.89 -10.36
N ALA A 394 4.07 24.26 -10.35
CA ALA A 394 3.65 23.32 -11.40
C ALA A 394 3.72 23.93 -12.82
N SER A 395 3.50 25.25 -12.94
CA SER A 395 3.62 25.99 -14.20
C SER A 395 5.04 26.01 -14.81
N TRP A 396 6.07 25.66 -14.03
CA TRP A 396 7.45 25.61 -14.48
C TRP A 396 7.81 24.24 -15.08
N LEU A 397 6.99 23.22 -14.79
CA LEU A 397 7.20 21.88 -15.31
C LEU A 397 6.48 21.72 -16.66
N PRO A 398 7.17 21.25 -17.71
CA PRO A 398 6.56 21.03 -19.03
C PRO A 398 5.57 19.87 -19.06
N LEU A 399 5.65 18.97 -18.07
CA LEU A 399 4.83 17.77 -17.90
C LEU A 399 4.42 17.64 -16.43
N ASN A 400 3.34 16.90 -16.16
CA ASN A 400 3.04 16.52 -14.80
C ASN A 400 4.17 15.64 -14.21
N LEU A 401 4.23 15.55 -12.87
CA LEU A 401 5.35 14.91 -12.18
C LEU A 401 5.49 13.43 -12.53
N THR A 402 4.37 12.72 -12.70
CA THR A 402 4.35 11.31 -13.11
C THR A 402 4.97 11.10 -14.50
N ALA A 403 4.57 11.91 -15.48
CA ALA A 403 5.16 11.84 -16.83
C ALA A 403 6.66 12.23 -16.82
N THR A 404 7.01 13.23 -16.01
CA THR A 404 8.41 13.64 -15.81
C THR A 404 9.23 12.50 -15.21
N PHE A 405 8.73 11.81 -14.21
CA PHE A 405 9.38 10.64 -13.62
C PHE A 405 9.69 9.55 -14.66
N TRP A 406 8.68 9.13 -15.44
CA TRP A 406 8.88 8.08 -16.44
C TRP A 406 9.83 8.50 -17.55
N LEU A 407 9.73 9.74 -18.02
CA LEU A 407 10.64 10.27 -19.04
C LEU A 407 12.09 10.27 -18.54
N LEU A 408 12.34 10.81 -17.36
CA LEU A 408 13.69 10.86 -16.77
C LEU A 408 14.24 9.45 -16.53
N LEU A 409 13.45 8.53 -16.02
CA LEU A 409 13.87 7.14 -15.80
C LEU A 409 14.24 6.45 -17.10
N LEU A 410 13.47 6.66 -18.16
CA LEU A 410 13.78 6.14 -19.50
C LEU A 410 15.07 6.75 -20.05
N LEU A 411 15.23 8.07 -19.93
CA LEU A 411 16.44 8.77 -20.41
C LEU A 411 17.70 8.29 -19.69
N VAL A 412 17.66 8.15 -18.35
CA VAL A 412 18.81 7.66 -17.58
C VAL A 412 19.12 6.21 -17.93
N THR A 413 18.10 5.38 -18.04
CA THR A 413 18.27 3.95 -18.35
C THR A 413 18.78 3.73 -19.77
N ALA A 414 18.23 4.44 -20.77
CA ALA A 414 18.69 4.37 -22.15
C ALA A 414 20.06 5.03 -22.34
N GLY A 415 20.28 6.20 -21.71
CA GLY A 415 21.55 6.93 -21.77
C GLY A 415 22.71 6.11 -21.23
N SER A 416 22.49 5.33 -20.17
CA SER A 416 23.53 4.43 -19.62
C SER A 416 24.05 3.41 -20.64
N ALA A 417 23.19 2.96 -21.58
CA ALA A 417 23.60 2.04 -22.65
C ALA A 417 24.44 2.71 -23.74
N LEU A 418 24.28 4.03 -23.95
CA LEU A 418 24.98 4.79 -24.99
C LEU A 418 26.40 5.19 -24.56
N ILE A 419 26.62 5.52 -23.30
CA ILE A 419 27.91 5.95 -22.76
C ILE A 419 29.00 4.89 -23.04
N HIS A 420 28.65 3.62 -22.89
CA HIS A 420 29.61 2.52 -23.10
C HIS A 420 29.99 2.29 -24.58
N ARG A 421 29.21 2.79 -25.56
CA ARG A 421 29.55 2.69 -26.98
C ARG A 421 30.68 3.65 -27.39
N GLN A 422 30.96 4.67 -26.60
CA GLN A 422 32.01 5.67 -26.91
C GLN A 422 33.38 5.31 -26.33
N GLU A 423 33.47 4.30 -25.43
CA GLU A 423 34.70 3.85 -24.81
C GLU A 423 35.36 2.65 -25.53
N HIS A 424 34.79 2.21 -26.64
CA HIS A 424 35.28 1.15 -27.54
C HIS A 424 35.29 1.61 -28.98
#